data_7e9349603f67c2c7516d09454056a43c
#
_entry.id   7e9349603f67c2c7516d09454056a43c
#
_cell.length_a   1.000
_cell.length_b   1.000
_cell.length_c   1.000
_cell.angle_alpha   90.00
_cell.angle_beta   90.00
_cell.angle_gamma   90.00
#
_symmetry.space_group_name_H-M   'P 1'
#
loop_
_entity.id
_entity.type
_entity.pdbx_description
1 polymer ?
#
loop_
_entity_poly.entity_id
_entity_poly.type
_entity_poly.pdbx_seq_one_letter_code
_entity_poly.pdbx_strand_id
1 'polypeptide(L)'
;IRCGKELGVAFVLISMGHSGFLPYPERKERLLCSLDRIRREAEAREQPVVLETLTPLESDTCTHPEELADVLDSIASPLLFGMCDVVVPFVMGEDPVNYARILGNRFVHLHLADSNGYDETHLIFGEGCMKVEQIMRDFLAAGYNSRATLELVTHYIEDPSRASQRILMKAKEFQL
;
A
#
# COMPACT_ATOMS: atom_id res chain seq x y z
N ILE A 1 -4.26 13.75 -8.87
CA ILE A 1 -3.21 13.69 -9.91
C ILE A 1 -2.72 15.10 -10.22
N ARG A 2 -3.58 16.04 -10.64
CA ARG A 2 -3.16 17.42 -10.96
C ARG A 2 -2.38 18.09 -9.82
N CYS A 3 -2.92 18.10 -8.61
CA CYS A 3 -2.22 18.70 -7.45
C CYS A 3 -0.87 18.01 -7.17
N GLY A 4 -0.80 16.67 -7.32
CA GLY A 4 0.45 15.93 -7.15
C GLY A 4 1.52 16.38 -8.15
N LYS A 5 1.13 16.59 -9.41
CA LYS A 5 2.04 17.11 -10.45
C LYS A 5 2.51 18.53 -10.14
N GLU A 6 1.60 19.42 -9.75
CA GLU A 6 1.91 20.81 -9.38
C GLU A 6 2.83 20.90 -8.16
N LEU A 7 2.68 19.99 -7.20
CA LEU A 7 3.53 19.89 -6.00
C LEU A 7 4.85 19.16 -6.24
N GLY A 8 5.04 18.52 -7.39
CA GLY A 8 6.24 17.77 -7.72
C GLY A 8 6.43 16.48 -6.90
N VAL A 9 5.34 15.84 -6.45
CA VAL A 9 5.43 14.57 -5.72
C VAL A 9 5.86 13.43 -6.64
N ALA A 10 6.56 12.45 -6.10
CA ALA A 10 7.03 11.31 -6.87
C ALA A 10 5.88 10.47 -7.45
N PHE A 11 4.81 10.30 -6.69
CA PHE A 11 3.59 9.61 -7.10
C PHE A 11 2.37 10.08 -6.30
N VAL A 12 1.18 9.77 -6.78
CA VAL A 12 -0.08 9.90 -6.04
C VAL A 12 -0.55 8.52 -5.66
N LEU A 13 -0.83 8.31 -4.38
CA LEU A 13 -1.36 7.05 -3.86
C LEU A 13 -2.88 7.05 -3.95
N ILE A 14 -3.45 5.91 -4.31
CA ILE A 14 -4.89 5.67 -4.35
C ILE A 14 -5.15 4.31 -3.74
N SER A 15 -5.98 4.27 -2.71
CA SER A 15 -6.55 3.06 -2.16
C SER A 15 -7.93 2.79 -2.74
N MET A 16 -8.32 1.53 -2.80
CA MET A 16 -9.59 1.08 -3.34
C MET A 16 -10.58 0.86 -2.20
N GLY A 17 -11.81 1.29 -2.39
CA GLY A 17 -12.85 1.19 -1.37
C GLY A 17 -13.96 0.21 -1.77
N HIS A 18 -15.11 0.32 -1.08
CA HIS A 18 -16.27 -0.52 -1.33
C HIS A 18 -17.13 -0.05 -2.51
N SER A 19 -17.55 -0.98 -3.34
CA SER A 19 -18.47 -0.75 -4.46
C SER A 19 -19.95 -0.81 -4.06
N GLY A 20 -20.25 -1.23 -2.82
CA GLY A 20 -21.61 -1.34 -2.27
C GLY A 20 -22.38 -2.56 -2.77
N PHE A 21 -22.13 -3.73 -2.21
CA PHE A 21 -22.90 -4.98 -2.38
C PHE A 21 -23.14 -5.46 -3.82
N LEU A 22 -22.34 -5.01 -4.77
CA LEU A 22 -22.46 -5.46 -6.15
C LEU A 22 -21.85 -6.87 -6.33
N PRO A 23 -22.34 -7.67 -7.29
CA PRO A 23 -21.67 -8.90 -7.70
C PRO A 23 -20.23 -8.64 -8.17
N TYR A 24 -19.32 -9.58 -7.90
CA TYR A 24 -17.89 -9.40 -8.20
C TYR A 24 -17.57 -8.95 -9.64
N PRO A 25 -18.20 -9.49 -10.70
CA PRO A 25 -17.93 -9.03 -12.07
C PRO A 25 -18.26 -7.55 -12.27
N GLU A 26 -19.38 -7.06 -11.71
CA GLU A 26 -19.76 -5.65 -11.80
C GLU A 26 -18.82 -4.75 -11.00
N ARG A 27 -18.33 -5.22 -9.83
CA ARG A 27 -17.33 -4.51 -9.02
C ARG A 27 -16.03 -4.32 -9.80
N LYS A 28 -15.53 -5.41 -10.39
CA LYS A 28 -14.30 -5.39 -11.19
C LYS A 28 -14.44 -4.44 -12.39
N GLU A 29 -15.57 -4.48 -13.10
CA GLU A 29 -15.83 -3.59 -14.24
C GLU A 29 -15.81 -2.11 -13.81
N ARG A 30 -16.48 -1.77 -12.71
CA ARG A 30 -16.49 -0.40 -12.16
C ARG A 30 -15.11 0.07 -11.74
N LEU A 31 -14.33 -0.81 -11.08
CA LEU A 31 -12.96 -0.52 -10.71
C LEU A 31 -12.13 -0.20 -11.96
N LEU A 32 -12.14 -1.08 -12.96
CA LEU A 32 -11.40 -0.89 -14.20
C LEU A 32 -11.82 0.38 -14.95
N CYS A 33 -13.12 0.69 -15.00
CA CYS A 33 -13.62 1.93 -15.58
C CYS A 33 -13.09 3.18 -14.85
N SER A 34 -13.06 3.14 -13.52
CA SER A 34 -12.53 4.23 -12.70
C SER A 34 -11.03 4.39 -12.89
N LEU A 35 -10.29 3.29 -12.89
CA LEU A 35 -8.85 3.27 -13.09
C LEU A 35 -8.44 3.70 -14.51
N ASP A 36 -9.24 3.41 -15.54
CA ASP A 36 -8.98 3.90 -16.89
C ASP A 36 -9.06 5.45 -16.97
N ARG A 37 -9.99 6.05 -16.24
CA ARG A 37 -10.04 7.52 -16.11
C ARG A 37 -8.81 8.07 -15.40
N ILE A 38 -8.37 7.42 -14.32
CA ILE A 38 -7.16 7.76 -13.58
C ILE A 38 -5.93 7.60 -14.47
N ARG A 39 -5.84 6.51 -15.22
CA ARG A 39 -4.77 6.25 -16.19
C ARG A 39 -4.63 7.39 -17.20
N ARG A 40 -5.73 7.77 -17.86
CA ARG A 40 -5.71 8.86 -18.85
C ARG A 40 -5.21 10.17 -18.26
N GLU A 41 -5.62 10.50 -17.04
CA GLU A 41 -5.18 11.71 -16.35
C GLU A 41 -3.72 11.61 -15.90
N ALA A 42 -3.28 10.44 -15.45
CA ALA A 42 -1.91 10.16 -15.08
C ALA A 42 -0.96 10.30 -16.29
N GLU A 43 -1.30 9.68 -17.41
CA GLU A 43 -0.53 9.73 -18.65
C GLU A 43 -0.49 11.14 -19.26
N ALA A 44 -1.62 11.85 -19.28
CA ALA A 44 -1.69 13.22 -19.79
C ALA A 44 -0.83 14.21 -19.00
N ARG A 45 -0.54 13.90 -17.71
CA ARG A 45 0.26 14.75 -16.83
C ARG A 45 1.64 14.18 -16.52
N GLU A 46 1.95 13.01 -17.03
CA GLU A 46 3.19 12.29 -16.69
C GLU A 46 3.38 12.18 -15.16
N GLN A 47 2.30 11.82 -14.46
CA GLN A 47 2.29 11.70 -13.00
C GLN A 47 2.06 10.24 -12.60
N PRO A 48 3.06 9.57 -11.98
CA PRO A 48 2.88 8.22 -11.48
C PRO A 48 1.76 8.10 -10.44
N VAL A 49 1.06 6.97 -10.49
CA VAL A 49 0.01 6.60 -9.52
C VAL A 49 0.36 5.24 -8.93
N VAL A 50 0.23 5.11 -7.64
CA VAL A 50 0.46 3.87 -6.90
C VAL A 50 -0.86 3.39 -6.32
N LEU A 51 -1.20 2.14 -6.57
CA LEU A 51 -2.41 1.51 -6.06
C LEU A 51 -2.10 0.71 -4.80
N GLU A 52 -2.91 0.91 -3.78
CA GLU A 52 -2.85 0.23 -2.50
C GLU A 52 -4.01 -0.74 -2.37
N THR A 53 -3.72 -1.98 -1.97
CA THR A 53 -4.74 -2.93 -1.54
C THR A 53 -5.12 -2.66 -0.09
N LEU A 54 -6.36 -2.94 0.24
CA LEU A 54 -6.89 -2.84 1.60
C LEU A 54 -7.44 -4.19 2.04
N THR A 55 -7.71 -4.36 3.33
CA THR A 55 -8.38 -5.57 3.81
C THR A 55 -9.83 -5.67 3.31
N PRO A 56 -10.45 -6.85 3.37
CA PRO A 56 -11.88 -7.02 3.04
C PRO A 56 -12.83 -6.19 3.92
N LEU A 57 -12.37 -5.62 5.02
CA LEU A 57 -13.15 -4.70 5.84
C LEU A 57 -13.28 -3.31 5.20
N GLU A 58 -12.28 -2.88 4.46
CA GLU A 58 -12.20 -1.54 3.86
C GLU A 58 -12.43 -1.54 2.35
N SER A 59 -12.22 -2.68 1.70
CA SER A 59 -12.43 -2.85 0.25
C SER A 59 -13.12 -4.16 -0.07
N ASP A 60 -13.96 -4.16 -1.08
CA ASP A 60 -14.57 -5.37 -1.64
C ASP A 60 -13.98 -5.75 -3.00
N THR A 61 -12.90 -5.09 -3.41
CA THR A 61 -12.17 -5.36 -4.65
C THR A 61 -10.67 -5.13 -4.45
N CYS A 62 -9.85 -6.00 -5.07
CA CYS A 62 -8.40 -5.85 -5.09
C CYS A 62 -7.80 -5.85 -3.66
N THR A 63 -8.02 -6.94 -2.95
CA THR A 63 -7.56 -7.13 -1.57
C THR A 63 -6.27 -7.97 -1.47
N HIS A 64 -5.87 -8.62 -2.55
CA HIS A 64 -4.71 -9.51 -2.63
C HIS A 64 -3.72 -9.07 -3.71
N PRO A 65 -2.43 -9.41 -3.61
CA PRO A 65 -1.43 -9.00 -4.60
C PRO A 65 -1.68 -9.57 -6.00
N GLU A 66 -2.29 -10.75 -6.12
CA GLU A 66 -2.68 -11.34 -7.41
C GLU A 66 -3.78 -10.52 -8.09
N GLU A 67 -4.76 -10.05 -7.32
CA GLU A 67 -5.82 -9.18 -7.85
C GLU A 67 -5.26 -7.83 -8.29
N LEU A 68 -4.30 -7.28 -7.53
CA LEU A 68 -3.61 -6.06 -7.91
C LEU A 68 -2.80 -6.23 -9.20
N ALA A 69 -2.09 -7.35 -9.35
CA ALA A 69 -1.39 -7.67 -10.59
C ALA A 69 -2.34 -7.74 -11.78
N ASP A 70 -3.47 -8.44 -11.63
CA ASP A 70 -4.55 -8.57 -12.63
C ASP A 70 -5.12 -7.21 -13.06
N VAL A 71 -5.33 -6.32 -12.09
CA VAL A 71 -5.81 -4.96 -12.33
C VAL A 71 -4.78 -4.14 -13.10
N LEU A 72 -3.52 -4.18 -12.68
CA LEU A 72 -2.42 -3.49 -13.36
C LEU A 72 -2.20 -4.01 -14.78
N ASP A 73 -2.35 -5.32 -15.01
CA ASP A 73 -2.27 -5.93 -16.34
C ASP A 73 -3.46 -5.49 -17.22
N SER A 74 -4.66 -5.45 -16.66
CA SER A 74 -5.86 -5.03 -17.38
C SER A 74 -5.82 -3.56 -17.82
N ILE A 75 -5.23 -2.68 -17.01
CA ILE A 75 -5.09 -1.25 -17.31
C ILE A 75 -3.87 -0.98 -18.20
N ALA A 76 -2.81 -1.79 -18.08
CA ALA A 76 -1.62 -1.78 -18.93
C ALA A 76 -0.98 -0.39 -19.11
N SER A 77 -0.78 0.36 -18.02
CA SER A 77 -0.16 1.69 -18.03
C SER A 77 1.27 1.67 -17.48
N PRO A 78 2.22 2.38 -18.12
CA PRO A 78 3.56 2.52 -17.58
C PRO A 78 3.64 3.45 -16.36
N LEU A 79 2.56 4.12 -15.99
CA LEU A 79 2.49 5.06 -14.88
C LEU A 79 1.63 4.55 -13.71
N LEU A 80 1.09 3.33 -13.79
CA LEU A 80 0.37 2.69 -12.69
C LEU A 80 1.23 1.59 -12.06
N PHE A 81 1.39 1.69 -10.76
CA PHE A 81 2.22 0.83 -9.93
C PHE A 81 1.41 0.30 -8.74
N GLY A 82 1.97 -0.65 -8.03
CA GLY A 82 1.38 -1.20 -6.81
C GLY A 82 2.29 -1.01 -5.60
N MET A 83 1.69 -1.10 -4.44
CA MET A 83 2.38 -1.09 -3.16
C MET A 83 1.81 -2.15 -2.21
N CYS A 84 2.44 -2.26 -1.07
CA CYS A 84 1.97 -3.05 0.06
C CYS A 84 1.98 -2.19 1.32
N ASP A 85 0.85 -2.10 2.00
CA ASP A 85 0.86 -1.87 3.43
C ASP A 85 1.08 -3.24 4.11
N VAL A 86 2.14 -3.36 4.90
CA VAL A 86 2.51 -4.65 5.49
C VAL A 86 1.50 -5.17 6.51
N VAL A 87 0.69 -4.30 7.09
CA VAL A 87 -0.36 -4.65 8.05
C VAL A 87 -1.48 -5.43 7.36
N VAL A 88 -1.87 -5.04 6.13
CA VAL A 88 -2.97 -5.66 5.38
C VAL A 88 -2.76 -7.17 5.19
N PRO A 89 -1.72 -7.66 4.50
CA PRO A 89 -1.49 -9.09 4.36
C PRO A 89 -1.21 -9.77 5.71
N PHE A 90 -0.58 -9.08 6.67
CA PHE A 90 -0.29 -9.66 7.97
C PHE A 90 -1.57 -10.05 8.73
N VAL A 91 -2.56 -9.17 8.82
CA VAL A 91 -3.84 -9.48 9.49
C VAL A 91 -4.68 -10.48 8.71
N MET A 92 -4.44 -10.61 7.41
CA MET A 92 -5.05 -11.65 6.56
C MET A 92 -4.32 -13.01 6.66
N GLY A 93 -3.21 -13.09 7.40
CA GLY A 93 -2.40 -14.31 7.53
C GLY A 93 -1.55 -14.62 6.30
N GLU A 94 -1.23 -13.62 5.49
CA GLU A 94 -0.44 -13.73 4.27
C GLU A 94 0.99 -13.20 4.47
N ASP A 95 1.90 -13.63 3.59
CA ASP A 95 3.28 -13.13 3.56
C ASP A 95 3.33 -11.79 2.79
N PRO A 96 3.64 -10.64 3.44
CA PRO A 96 3.73 -9.35 2.77
C PRO A 96 4.68 -9.32 1.58
N VAL A 97 5.74 -10.12 1.61
CA VAL A 97 6.78 -10.16 0.56
C VAL A 97 6.24 -10.70 -0.77
N ASN A 98 5.08 -11.38 -0.78
CA ASN A 98 4.43 -11.81 -2.01
C ASN A 98 4.09 -10.64 -2.93
N TYR A 99 3.83 -9.45 -2.39
CA TYR A 99 3.64 -8.25 -3.22
C TYR A 99 4.86 -7.94 -4.10
N ALA A 100 6.06 -7.98 -3.53
CA ALA A 100 7.30 -7.79 -4.28
C ALA A 100 7.52 -8.89 -5.32
N ARG A 101 7.24 -10.15 -4.96
CA ARG A 101 7.42 -11.31 -5.86
C ARG A 101 6.45 -11.29 -7.04
N ILE A 102 5.19 -10.94 -6.79
CA ILE A 102 4.11 -10.98 -7.81
C ILE A 102 4.15 -9.75 -8.69
N LEU A 103 4.32 -8.55 -8.12
CA LEU A 103 4.31 -7.31 -8.88
C LEU A 103 5.64 -7.01 -9.57
N GLY A 104 6.76 -7.56 -9.07
CA GLY A 104 8.09 -7.35 -9.65
C GLY A 104 8.46 -5.88 -9.74
N ASN A 105 8.82 -5.41 -10.92
CA ASN A 105 9.21 -4.01 -11.18
C ASN A 105 8.06 -3.00 -11.05
N ARG A 106 6.83 -3.45 -10.93
CA ARG A 106 5.68 -2.59 -10.64
C ARG A 106 5.45 -2.37 -9.14
N PHE A 107 6.22 -3.05 -8.29
CA PHE A 107 6.19 -2.86 -6.84
C PHE A 107 7.13 -1.72 -6.45
N VAL A 108 6.58 -0.58 -6.00
CA VAL A 108 7.38 0.65 -5.86
C VAL A 108 7.35 1.29 -4.47
N HIS A 109 6.44 0.87 -3.59
CA HIS A 109 6.29 1.50 -2.28
C HIS A 109 5.83 0.52 -1.20
N LEU A 110 6.15 0.87 0.06
CA LEU A 110 5.72 0.18 1.27
C LEU A 110 5.15 1.17 2.26
N HIS A 111 4.06 0.81 2.92
CA HIS A 111 3.71 1.34 4.23
C HIS A 111 4.17 0.37 5.31
N LEU A 112 4.77 0.91 6.37
CA LEU A 112 5.34 0.15 7.47
C LEU A 112 4.75 0.62 8.79
N ALA A 113 4.17 -0.31 9.52
CA ALA A 113 3.75 -0.19 10.90
C ALA A 113 3.90 -1.53 11.60
N ASP A 114 3.68 -1.57 12.90
CA ASP A 114 3.43 -2.80 13.63
C ASP A 114 1.92 -3.02 13.75
N SER A 115 1.48 -4.22 14.11
CA SER A 115 0.07 -4.57 14.26
C SER A 115 -0.14 -5.53 15.41
N ASN A 116 -1.34 -5.48 16.01
CA ASN A 116 -1.79 -6.44 17.02
C ASN A 116 -2.15 -7.82 16.40
N GLY A 117 -2.25 -7.93 15.07
CA GLY A 117 -2.57 -9.14 14.34
C GLY A 117 -4.07 -9.48 14.24
N TYR A 118 -4.97 -8.64 14.74
CA TYR A 118 -6.41 -8.87 14.72
C TYR A 118 -7.18 -7.91 13.84
N ASP A 119 -6.67 -6.70 13.70
CA ASP A 119 -7.27 -5.63 12.93
C ASP A 119 -6.19 -4.75 12.28
N GLU A 120 -6.60 -3.76 11.51
CA GLU A 120 -5.71 -2.83 10.81
C GLU A 120 -5.14 -1.75 11.73
N THR A 121 -4.77 -2.10 12.96
CA THR A 121 -4.02 -1.19 13.82
C THR A 121 -2.63 -0.96 13.26
N HIS A 122 -2.27 0.31 13.10
CA HIS A 122 -0.94 0.73 12.71
C HIS A 122 -0.20 1.26 13.93
N LEU A 123 0.62 0.39 14.53
CA LEU A 123 1.31 0.64 15.79
C LEU A 123 2.76 1.03 15.57
N ILE A 124 3.34 1.69 16.56
CA ILE A 124 4.78 1.93 16.62
C ILE A 124 5.49 0.58 16.73
N PHE A 125 6.62 0.40 16.03
CA PHE A 125 7.40 -0.83 16.05
C PHE A 125 7.71 -1.30 17.47
N GLY A 126 7.37 -2.54 17.76
CA GLY A 126 7.49 -3.17 19.06
C GLY A 126 6.28 -2.96 20.01
N GLU A 127 5.23 -2.27 19.59
CA GLU A 127 3.97 -2.16 20.35
C GLU A 127 2.92 -3.20 19.89
N GLY A 128 3.17 -3.89 18.79
CA GLY A 128 2.37 -4.98 18.26
C GLY A 128 3.05 -6.34 18.37
N CYS A 129 2.76 -7.21 17.41
CA CYS A 129 3.28 -8.57 17.37
C CYS A 129 3.99 -8.91 16.04
N MET A 130 4.12 -7.95 15.12
CA MET A 130 4.81 -8.16 13.85
C MET A 130 6.34 -8.17 14.04
N LYS A 131 7.01 -9.01 13.27
CA LYS A 131 8.47 -9.00 13.18
C LYS A 131 8.92 -8.04 12.08
N VAL A 132 8.64 -6.73 12.26
CA VAL A 132 8.83 -5.71 11.22
C VAL A 132 10.25 -5.70 10.65
N GLU A 133 11.27 -5.85 11.50
CA GLU A 133 12.66 -5.91 11.06
C GLU A 133 12.92 -7.12 10.14
N GLN A 134 12.33 -8.28 10.44
CA GLN A 134 12.44 -9.46 9.57
C GLN A 134 11.70 -9.24 8.25
N ILE A 135 10.50 -8.70 8.28
CA ILE A 135 9.71 -8.37 7.08
C ILE A 135 10.52 -7.46 6.15
N MET A 136 11.18 -6.43 6.70
CA MET A 136 12.03 -5.55 5.90
C MET A 136 13.23 -6.26 5.29
N ARG A 137 13.91 -7.14 6.05
CA ARG A 137 15.00 -7.95 5.50
C ARG A 137 14.53 -8.84 4.35
N ASP A 138 13.34 -9.40 4.47
CA ASP A 138 12.76 -10.26 3.43
C ASP A 138 12.41 -9.46 2.17
N PHE A 139 11.90 -8.22 2.31
CA PHE A 139 11.72 -7.31 1.17
C PHE A 139 13.04 -6.92 0.51
N LEU A 140 14.07 -6.60 1.28
CA LEU A 140 15.40 -6.31 0.75
C LEU A 140 15.99 -7.53 0.01
N ALA A 141 15.84 -8.72 0.56
CA ALA A 141 16.26 -9.97 -0.08
C ALA A 141 15.47 -10.26 -1.37
N ALA A 142 14.21 -9.82 -1.45
CA ALA A 142 13.39 -9.89 -2.66
C ALA A 142 13.72 -8.79 -3.69
N GLY A 143 14.72 -7.92 -3.40
CA GLY A 143 15.20 -6.90 -4.33
C GLY A 143 14.53 -5.52 -4.15
N TYR A 144 13.71 -5.32 -3.12
CA TYR A 144 13.15 -4.00 -2.83
C TYR A 144 14.25 -3.01 -2.45
N ASN A 145 14.31 -1.88 -3.13
CA ASN A 145 15.33 -0.85 -2.93
C ASN A 145 14.77 0.58 -2.98
N SER A 146 13.49 0.73 -2.75
CA SER A 146 12.79 2.02 -2.79
C SER A 146 12.52 2.54 -1.37
N ARG A 147 11.71 3.60 -1.28
CA ARG A 147 11.35 4.24 -0.02
C ARG A 147 10.14 3.56 0.61
N ALA A 148 10.07 3.60 1.95
CA ALA A 148 8.90 3.22 2.71
C ALA A 148 8.37 4.40 3.51
N THR A 149 7.06 4.44 3.72
CA THR A 149 6.40 5.37 4.63
C THR A 149 6.14 4.68 5.96
N LEU A 150 6.47 5.33 7.06
CA LEU A 150 6.06 4.90 8.39
C LEU A 150 4.63 5.41 8.62
N GLU A 151 3.66 4.51 8.60
CA GLU A 151 2.26 4.88 8.68
C GLU A 151 1.70 4.58 10.08
N LEU A 152 1.16 5.62 10.71
CA LEU A 152 0.44 5.52 11.98
C LEU A 152 -0.95 6.11 11.80
N VAL A 153 -1.95 5.41 12.34
CA VAL A 153 -3.34 5.86 12.26
C VAL A 153 -3.89 6.28 13.63
N THR A 154 -5.16 6.20 13.83
CA THR A 154 -5.94 6.82 14.91
C THR A 154 -5.48 6.56 16.35
N HIS A 155 -4.69 5.50 16.61
CA HIS A 155 -4.19 5.17 17.94
C HIS A 155 -3.39 6.29 18.62
N TYR A 156 -2.80 7.19 17.84
CA TYR A 156 -1.90 8.24 18.31
C TYR A 156 -2.43 9.65 18.05
N ILE A 157 -3.74 9.78 17.87
CA ILE A 157 -4.40 11.05 17.52
C ILE A 157 -4.20 12.16 18.56
N GLU A 158 -3.96 11.79 19.82
CA GLU A 158 -3.74 12.77 20.89
C GLU A 158 -2.38 13.47 20.80
N ASP A 159 -1.34 12.76 20.32
CA ASP A 159 0.00 13.33 20.12
C ASP A 159 0.70 12.69 18.91
N PRO A 160 0.28 13.01 17.68
CA PRO A 160 0.83 12.42 16.48
C PRO A 160 2.30 12.79 16.24
N SER A 161 2.73 13.97 16.71
CA SER A 161 4.12 14.41 16.58
C SER A 161 5.06 13.54 17.41
N ARG A 162 4.69 13.23 18.64
CA ARG A 162 5.45 12.34 19.50
C ARG A 162 5.47 10.92 18.97
N ALA A 163 4.34 10.43 18.46
CA ALA A 163 4.26 9.10 17.86
C ALA A 163 5.17 8.98 16.65
N SER A 164 5.16 9.97 15.75
CA SER A 164 6.03 10.01 14.57
C SER A 164 7.52 10.01 14.95
N GLN A 165 7.90 10.73 15.99
CA GLN A 165 9.28 10.71 16.49
C GLN A 165 9.67 9.33 17.04
N ARG A 166 8.77 8.69 17.79
CA ARG A 166 9.00 7.37 18.39
C ARG A 166 9.19 6.29 17.32
N ILE A 167 8.32 6.21 16.32
CA ILE A 167 8.45 5.22 15.26
C ILE A 167 9.70 5.46 14.42
N LEU A 168 10.07 6.72 14.14
CA LEU A 168 11.30 7.06 13.44
C LEU A 168 12.56 6.63 14.23
N MET A 169 12.55 6.78 15.55
CA MET A 169 13.64 6.30 16.40
C MET A 169 13.76 4.78 16.31
N LYS A 170 12.64 4.05 16.37
CA LYS A 170 12.61 2.59 16.22
C LYS A 170 13.08 2.12 14.84
N ALA A 171 12.68 2.80 13.78
CA ALA A 171 13.17 2.49 12.44
C ALA A 171 14.70 2.62 12.34
N LYS A 172 15.28 3.65 12.97
CA LYS A 172 16.74 3.83 13.03
C LYS A 172 17.45 2.73 13.85
N GLU A 173 16.84 2.24 14.94
CA GLU A 173 17.37 1.11 15.71
C GLU A 173 17.45 -0.16 14.84
N PHE A 174 16.52 -0.39 13.95
CA PHE A 174 16.48 -1.50 13.01
C PHE A 174 17.39 -1.30 11.79
N GLN A 175 18.05 -0.14 11.67
CA GLN A 175 18.86 0.23 10.49
C GLN A 175 18.05 0.23 9.18
N LEU A 176 16.77 0.64 9.27
CA LEU A 176 15.84 0.79 8.15
C LEU A 176 15.92 2.20 7.53
#